data_47c5187e1f09d83f7db531b8c8e69421
#
_entry.id   47c5187e1f09d83f7db531b8c8e69421
#
_cell.length_a   1.000
_cell.length_b   1.000
_cell.length_c   1.000
_cell.angle_alpha   90.00
_cell.angle_beta   90.00
_cell.angle_gamma   90.00
#
_symmetry.space_group_name_H-M   'P 1'
#
loop_
_entity.id
_entity.type
_entity.pdbx_description
1 polymer ?
#
loop_
_entity_poly.entity_id
_entity_poly.type
_entity_poly.pdbx_seq_one_letter_code
_entity_poly.pdbx_strand_id
1 'polypeptide(L)'
;MCGIVGYVGSGEASRFLIDGLRRLEYRGYDSAGIAIYDKGTISIEKKKGRLANLEAALEAHPLTGHIGIGHTRWATHGQPSDRNAHPHGDCHNHFVIVHNGIIENYMTLKKQLIDEGHVFKSDTDTEVVAHLLEKMDDGDFFSTVRKVLSVIEGSYSLVIMDKAVPDTIICTKKDNPLIIGLGDGENFIASDIPAVINHTRKIYILDDCELAIVKKDGVFLFDAEGKPIKKEIQEVKWSAEAAEKGGYPHFMLKEIYEQPKAVHDTVQIHLNKDGSVNFDDLGWTKECLSGIDHILITACGTAYHAGLVAKHYIERFVKIPVSVEIASEYRYSRPLTTDKTLCIVVSQSGETIDTLAALKEAKRLGAKSLAVTNSIGSSIAREADSVVYTLAGPEIAVASTKAYTTQLVALLLLALYMGQLKGTLKPALIQKITTALRDLPDQIDTVLDEKEHMADVAEKLIKANDIFYLGRSIDYAIAMEGALKLKEVSYIHAESYAAGELKHGTLALISPETPVIAVATQDDVSAKMYSNIQEVRARGAEVLGIGFVDDREIAKYTTETVRIPRVDPFIAPILAVIPMQLLAYYTSIKRGNDVDKPRNLAKSVTVE
;
A
#
# COMPACT_ATOMS: atom_id res chain seq x y z
N MET A 1 6.74 -2.32 7.47
CA MET A 1 7.27 -0.98 7.17
C MET A 1 7.34 -0.15 8.41
N CYS A 2 8.29 0.79 8.51
CA CYS A 2 8.48 1.62 9.68
C CYS A 2 7.94 3.05 9.46
N GLY A 3 7.64 3.78 10.53
CA GLY A 3 7.26 5.18 10.50
C GLY A 3 8.37 6.06 11.04
N ILE A 4 8.78 7.08 10.29
CA ILE A 4 9.74 8.11 10.71
C ILE A 4 9.01 9.41 10.93
N VAL A 5 9.36 10.12 12.00
CA VAL A 5 9.01 11.52 12.24
C VAL A 5 10.22 12.29 12.72
N GLY A 6 10.31 13.57 12.39
CA GLY A 6 11.30 14.52 12.88
C GLY A 6 10.69 15.91 13.04
N TYR A 7 11.18 16.65 14.00
CA TYR A 7 10.70 18.00 14.33
C TYR A 7 11.86 18.92 14.68
N VAL A 8 11.81 20.11 14.14
CA VAL A 8 12.65 21.23 14.57
C VAL A 8 11.82 22.51 14.56
N GLY A 9 11.73 23.19 15.70
CA GLY A 9 10.86 24.37 15.80
C GLY A 9 10.94 25.07 17.15
N SER A 10 9.89 25.82 17.47
CA SER A 10 9.77 26.52 18.75
C SER A 10 8.86 25.78 19.74
N GLY A 11 8.10 24.79 19.26
CA GLY A 11 7.20 23.97 20.05
C GLY A 11 7.90 22.84 20.79
N GLU A 12 7.13 22.08 21.56
CA GLU A 12 7.60 20.88 22.26
C GLU A 12 7.71 19.70 21.29
N ALA A 13 8.93 19.23 21.04
CA ALA A 13 9.19 18.18 20.06
C ALA A 13 8.48 16.86 20.42
N SER A 14 8.45 16.47 21.70
CA SER A 14 7.82 15.21 22.15
C SER A 14 6.36 15.12 21.72
N ARG A 15 5.62 16.22 21.80
CA ARG A 15 4.20 16.29 21.44
C ARG A 15 3.99 16.00 19.96
N PHE A 16 4.75 16.65 19.08
CA PHE A 16 4.68 16.41 17.64
C PHE A 16 5.09 14.97 17.29
N LEU A 17 6.22 14.52 17.86
CA LEU A 17 6.75 13.18 17.57
C LEU A 17 5.73 12.10 17.91
N ILE A 18 5.11 12.16 19.09
CA ILE A 18 4.11 11.17 19.51
C ILE A 18 2.85 11.25 18.65
N ASP A 19 2.33 12.45 18.34
CA ASP A 19 1.17 12.57 17.45
C ASP A 19 1.47 12.04 16.04
N GLY A 20 2.61 12.39 15.48
CA GLY A 20 3.06 11.90 14.18
C GLY A 20 3.25 10.38 14.16
N LEU A 21 3.89 9.79 15.18
CA LEU A 21 4.06 8.34 15.30
C LEU A 21 2.72 7.62 15.45
N ARG A 22 1.75 8.20 16.18
CA ARG A 22 0.40 7.64 16.31
C ARG A 22 -0.29 7.54 14.95
N ARG A 23 -0.10 8.53 14.08
CA ARG A 23 -0.62 8.55 12.72
C ARG A 23 0.12 7.63 11.77
N LEU A 24 1.36 7.22 12.11
CA LEU A 24 2.17 6.26 11.31
C LEU A 24 2.18 4.85 11.90
N GLU A 25 1.47 4.57 12.99
CA GLU A 25 1.49 3.26 13.65
C GLU A 25 1.00 2.12 12.73
N TYR A 26 0.18 2.41 11.72
CA TYR A 26 -0.20 1.44 10.69
C TYR A 26 0.99 0.95 9.83
N ARG A 27 2.11 1.68 9.85
CA ARG A 27 3.33 1.31 9.13
C ARG A 27 4.23 0.37 9.95
N GLY A 28 4.16 0.42 11.28
CA GLY A 28 4.96 -0.45 12.15
C GLY A 28 4.52 -0.30 13.61
N TYR A 29 4.47 -1.40 14.33
CA TYR A 29 3.95 -1.44 15.71
C TYR A 29 4.66 -2.46 16.61
N ASP A 30 5.84 -2.95 16.19
CA ASP A 30 6.64 -3.93 16.96
C ASP A 30 7.42 -3.26 18.09
N SER A 31 7.81 -2.02 17.87
CA SER A 31 8.46 -1.16 18.87
C SER A 31 8.37 0.29 18.42
N ALA A 32 8.52 1.23 19.38
CA ALA A 32 8.56 2.66 19.12
C ALA A 32 9.60 3.34 19.99
N GLY A 33 10.09 4.50 19.54
CA GLY A 33 10.97 5.32 20.35
C GLY A 33 11.17 6.72 19.78
N ILE A 34 11.63 7.62 20.64
CA ILE A 34 11.98 8.99 20.28
C ILE A 34 13.34 9.36 20.86
N ALA A 35 14.01 10.31 20.20
CA ALA A 35 15.19 11.00 20.72
C ALA A 35 14.94 12.50 20.68
N ILE A 36 15.28 13.18 21.76
CA ILE A 36 15.11 14.64 21.89
C ILE A 36 16.40 15.24 22.40
N TYR A 37 16.82 16.35 21.78
CA TYR A 37 17.93 17.16 22.26
C TYR A 37 17.43 18.21 23.25
N ASP A 38 18.03 18.25 24.44
CA ASP A 38 17.86 19.32 25.43
C ASP A 38 19.17 19.64 26.10
N LYS A 39 19.53 20.92 26.16
CA LYS A 39 20.67 21.46 26.94
C LYS A 39 22.00 20.70 26.83
N GLY A 40 22.37 20.33 25.60
CA GLY A 40 23.62 19.66 25.32
C GLY A 40 23.59 18.14 25.48
N THR A 41 22.42 17.55 25.57
CA THR A 41 22.25 16.09 25.66
C THR A 41 21.15 15.60 24.75
N ILE A 42 21.37 14.48 24.05
CA ILE A 42 20.31 13.76 23.32
C ILE A 42 19.83 12.62 24.22
N SER A 43 18.59 12.70 24.66
CA SER A 43 17.92 11.69 25.47
C SER A 43 17.07 10.79 24.60
N ILE A 44 17.12 9.47 24.81
CA ILE A 44 16.44 8.46 24.03
C ILE A 44 15.50 7.65 24.93
N GLU A 45 14.22 7.54 24.56
CA GLU A 45 13.27 6.61 25.18
C GLU A 45 12.70 5.70 24.10
N LYS A 46 12.69 4.39 24.35
CA LYS A 46 12.21 3.38 23.40
C LYS A 46 11.61 2.17 24.10
N LYS A 47 10.52 1.64 23.51
CA LYS A 47 9.76 0.52 24.08
C LYS A 47 9.37 -0.49 23.01
N LYS A 48 9.44 -1.76 23.39
CA LYS A 48 8.85 -2.86 22.63
C LYS A 48 7.33 -2.76 22.66
N GLY A 49 6.68 -3.13 21.56
CA GLY A 49 5.24 -3.18 21.40
C GLY A 49 4.67 -1.89 20.83
N ARG A 50 3.36 -1.70 21.01
CA ARG A 50 2.63 -0.56 20.44
C ARG A 50 3.08 0.78 21.04
N LEU A 51 2.75 1.85 20.33
CA LEU A 51 3.10 3.22 20.74
C LEU A 51 2.63 3.57 22.16
N ALA A 52 1.50 3.03 22.61
CA ALA A 52 1.00 3.21 23.97
C ALA A 52 2.02 2.83 25.07
N ASN A 53 2.91 1.87 24.81
CA ASN A 53 3.97 1.51 25.76
C ASN A 53 5.03 2.62 25.89
N LEU A 54 5.35 3.27 24.76
CA LEU A 54 6.24 4.43 24.76
C LEU A 54 5.58 5.65 25.43
N GLU A 55 4.30 5.89 25.16
CA GLU A 55 3.53 6.97 25.79
C GLU A 55 3.53 6.83 27.32
N ALA A 56 3.23 5.64 27.84
CA ALA A 56 3.27 5.35 29.28
C ALA A 56 4.68 5.57 29.89
N ALA A 57 5.75 5.23 29.16
CA ALA A 57 7.11 5.49 29.61
C ALA A 57 7.44 6.99 29.67
N LEU A 58 6.96 7.76 28.68
CA LEU A 58 7.15 9.21 28.63
C LEU A 58 6.30 9.98 29.64
N GLU A 59 5.17 9.43 30.09
CA GLU A 59 4.42 9.98 31.22
C GLU A 59 5.23 9.86 32.53
N ALA A 60 5.97 8.74 32.72
CA ALA A 60 6.82 8.53 33.88
C ALA A 60 8.15 9.31 33.80
N HIS A 61 8.71 9.46 32.59
CA HIS A 61 9.99 10.11 32.33
C HIS A 61 9.87 11.05 31.13
N PRO A 62 9.30 12.26 31.30
CA PRO A 62 9.09 13.20 30.20
C PRO A 62 10.40 13.63 29.55
N LEU A 63 10.46 13.60 28.24
CA LEU A 63 11.53 14.20 27.44
C LEU A 63 11.05 15.55 26.90
N THR A 64 11.82 16.60 27.17
CA THR A 64 11.55 17.99 26.77
C THR A 64 12.60 18.48 25.78
N GLY A 65 12.21 19.39 24.89
CA GLY A 65 13.10 20.00 23.91
C GLY A 65 12.37 20.41 22.63
N HIS A 66 13.10 21.11 21.77
CA HIS A 66 12.56 21.75 20.57
C HIS A 66 13.00 21.09 19.26
N ILE A 67 13.82 20.07 19.35
CA ILE A 67 14.31 19.27 18.23
C ILE A 67 14.34 17.80 18.62
N GLY A 68 13.86 16.94 17.73
CA GLY A 68 13.86 15.51 17.99
C GLY A 68 13.47 14.68 16.78
N ILE A 69 13.71 13.38 16.90
CA ILE A 69 13.38 12.37 15.91
C ILE A 69 12.65 11.19 16.57
N GLY A 70 11.79 10.53 15.83
CA GLY A 70 11.00 9.41 16.35
C GLY A 70 10.74 8.36 15.30
N HIS A 71 10.42 7.16 15.77
CA HIS A 71 10.29 5.98 14.92
C HIS A 71 9.27 4.98 15.47
N THR A 72 8.47 4.37 14.58
CA THR A 72 7.73 3.13 14.83
C THR A 72 8.30 2.03 13.93
N ARG A 73 8.67 0.91 14.54
CA ARG A 73 9.43 -0.15 13.88
C ARG A 73 8.53 -1.31 13.44
N TRP A 74 8.81 -1.82 12.26
CA TRP A 74 8.49 -3.14 11.77
C TRP A 74 9.82 -3.91 11.65
N ALA A 75 9.98 -4.97 12.46
CA ALA A 75 11.29 -5.63 12.59
C ALA A 75 11.66 -6.40 11.33
N THR A 76 12.84 -6.09 10.78
CA THR A 76 13.52 -6.83 9.71
C THR A 76 14.76 -7.54 10.26
N HIS A 77 15.64 -6.81 10.95
CA HIS A 77 16.87 -7.30 11.58
C HIS A 77 16.83 -7.12 13.09
N GLY A 78 17.02 -8.19 13.85
CA GLY A 78 16.93 -8.21 15.31
C GLY A 78 15.47 -8.28 15.82
N GLN A 79 15.22 -9.16 16.79
CA GLN A 79 13.89 -9.36 17.38
C GLN A 79 13.32 -8.08 18.01
N PRO A 80 11.98 -7.88 18.03
CA PRO A 80 11.36 -6.78 18.75
C PRO A 80 11.75 -6.75 20.23
N SER A 81 12.45 -5.69 20.62
CA SER A 81 12.91 -5.44 21.99
C SER A 81 13.18 -3.95 22.18
N ASP A 82 13.28 -3.48 23.42
CA ASP A 82 13.64 -2.08 23.72
C ASP A 82 14.99 -1.72 23.12
N ARG A 83 15.99 -2.62 23.19
CA ARG A 83 17.34 -2.37 22.66
C ARG A 83 17.37 -2.28 21.13
N ASN A 84 16.53 -3.06 20.42
CA ASN A 84 16.47 -3.09 18.96
C ASN A 84 15.46 -2.08 18.38
N ALA A 85 14.71 -1.36 19.23
CA ALA A 85 13.89 -0.24 18.80
C ALA A 85 14.76 0.94 18.37
N HIS A 86 14.31 1.74 17.41
CA HIS A 86 14.92 3.02 17.07
C HIS A 86 14.43 4.12 18.03
N PRO A 87 15.20 5.22 18.19
CA PRO A 87 16.46 5.59 17.56
C PRO A 87 17.67 4.80 18.03
N HIS A 88 18.75 4.79 17.21
CA HIS A 88 20.06 4.27 17.56
C HIS A 88 21.08 5.38 17.66
N GLY A 89 21.95 5.31 18.66
CA GLY A 89 23.09 6.21 18.82
C GLY A 89 24.43 5.50 18.63
N ASP A 90 25.49 6.26 18.43
CA ASP A 90 26.87 5.82 18.49
C ASP A 90 27.28 5.43 19.93
N CYS A 91 28.56 5.20 20.16
CA CYS A 91 29.12 4.83 21.49
C CYS A 91 28.70 5.82 22.58
N HIS A 92 28.60 7.11 22.27
CA HIS A 92 28.41 8.23 23.20
C HIS A 92 27.09 9.01 22.98
N ASN A 93 26.22 8.56 22.09
CA ASN A 93 25.03 9.29 21.64
C ASN A 93 25.36 10.71 21.15
N HIS A 94 26.48 10.86 20.44
CA HIS A 94 26.85 12.10 19.77
C HIS A 94 26.00 12.24 18.50
N PHE A 95 25.96 11.19 17.66
CA PHE A 95 25.04 11.04 16.55
C PHE A 95 23.90 10.10 16.94
N VAL A 96 22.67 10.52 16.65
CA VAL A 96 21.47 9.70 16.89
C VAL A 96 20.64 9.66 15.62
N ILE A 97 20.21 8.45 15.23
CA ILE A 97 19.55 8.22 13.94
C ILE A 97 18.27 7.41 14.07
N VAL A 98 17.36 7.63 13.11
CA VAL A 98 16.27 6.71 12.75
C VAL A 98 16.39 6.33 11.29
N HIS A 99 15.98 5.12 10.97
CA HIS A 99 16.17 4.51 9.65
C HIS A 99 14.98 3.65 9.24
N ASN A 100 14.52 3.82 8.00
CA ASN A 100 13.67 2.88 7.28
C ASN A 100 14.48 2.30 6.12
N GLY A 101 14.48 0.99 5.96
CA GLY A 101 15.23 0.30 4.90
C GLY A 101 16.08 -0.83 5.43
N ILE A 102 17.06 -1.24 4.63
CA ILE A 102 18.06 -2.27 4.96
C ILE A 102 19.43 -1.80 4.50
N ILE A 103 20.41 -1.84 5.38
CA ILE A 103 21.82 -1.63 5.05
C ILE A 103 22.41 -3.01 4.69
N GLU A 104 22.50 -3.32 3.42
CA GLU A 104 22.83 -4.67 2.93
C GLU A 104 24.26 -5.12 3.32
N ASN A 105 25.22 -4.20 3.31
CA ASN A 105 26.60 -4.48 3.68
C ASN A 105 26.90 -4.34 5.19
N TYR A 106 25.84 -4.26 6.05
CA TYR A 106 25.99 -3.98 7.48
C TYR A 106 26.88 -4.99 8.22
N MET A 107 26.85 -6.28 7.88
CA MET A 107 27.66 -7.29 8.56
C MET A 107 29.14 -7.04 8.40
N THR A 108 29.59 -6.66 7.21
CA THR A 108 30.98 -6.32 6.92
C THR A 108 31.40 -5.06 7.66
N LEU A 109 30.56 -4.03 7.59
CA LEU A 109 30.79 -2.77 8.28
C LEU A 109 30.80 -2.93 9.80
N LYS A 110 29.86 -3.70 10.36
CA LYS A 110 29.77 -3.99 11.80
C LYS A 110 31.03 -4.69 12.31
N LYS A 111 31.51 -5.70 11.57
CA LYS A 111 32.75 -6.41 11.95
C LYS A 111 33.93 -5.45 12.00
N GLN A 112 34.13 -4.64 10.96
CA GLN A 112 35.20 -3.65 10.88
C GLN A 112 35.14 -2.66 12.05
N LEU A 113 33.95 -2.11 12.35
CA LEU A 113 33.77 -1.14 13.44
C LEU A 113 34.05 -1.78 14.83
N ILE A 114 33.65 -3.04 15.04
CA ILE A 114 33.97 -3.77 16.29
C ILE A 114 35.48 -3.98 16.41
N ASP A 115 36.16 -4.35 15.32
CA ASP A 115 37.63 -4.52 15.31
C ASP A 115 38.37 -3.18 15.61
N GLU A 116 37.71 -2.04 15.29
CA GLU A 116 38.20 -0.68 15.59
C GLU A 116 37.80 -0.18 17.02
N GLY A 117 37.02 -0.96 17.78
CA GLY A 117 36.69 -0.67 19.18
C GLY A 117 35.31 -0.07 19.41
N HIS A 118 34.46 0.04 18.39
CA HIS A 118 33.08 0.49 18.55
C HIS A 118 32.22 -0.56 19.27
N VAL A 119 31.35 -0.11 20.19
CA VAL A 119 30.53 -0.98 21.04
C VAL A 119 29.08 -0.93 20.59
N PHE A 120 28.62 -2.00 19.96
CA PHE A 120 27.25 -2.14 19.51
C PHE A 120 26.29 -2.55 20.63
N LYS A 121 25.14 -1.90 20.69
CA LYS A 121 24.09 -2.13 21.70
C LYS A 121 22.92 -2.92 21.15
N SER A 122 22.76 -2.99 19.83
CA SER A 122 21.63 -3.67 19.17
C SER A 122 22.07 -4.74 18.17
N ASP A 123 21.09 -5.51 17.72
CA ASP A 123 21.27 -6.52 16.67
C ASP A 123 20.82 -5.99 15.30
N THR A 124 20.47 -4.69 15.19
CA THR A 124 19.97 -4.09 13.95
C THR A 124 21.10 -3.79 12.98
N ASP A 125 20.75 -3.76 11.69
CA ASP A 125 21.61 -3.25 10.63
C ASP A 125 21.84 -1.74 10.75
N THR A 126 20.86 -1.02 11.27
CA THR A 126 20.83 0.44 11.38
C THR A 126 21.95 1.02 12.23
N GLU A 127 22.32 0.37 13.34
CA GLU A 127 23.29 0.92 14.30
C GLU A 127 24.66 1.14 13.68
N VAL A 128 25.02 0.41 12.60
CA VAL A 128 26.30 0.64 11.90
C VAL A 128 26.42 2.07 11.37
N VAL A 129 25.29 2.69 10.97
CA VAL A 129 25.29 4.05 10.43
C VAL A 129 25.66 5.07 11.52
N ALA A 130 25.17 4.90 12.74
CA ALA A 130 25.54 5.77 13.86
C ALA A 130 27.05 5.69 14.18
N HIS A 131 27.62 4.48 14.20
CA HIS A 131 29.05 4.28 14.42
C HIS A 131 29.92 4.73 13.23
N LEU A 132 29.41 4.64 11.99
CA LEU A 132 30.09 5.21 10.84
C LEU A 132 30.15 6.74 10.91
N LEU A 133 29.07 7.39 11.37
CA LEU A 133 29.06 8.84 11.60
C LEU A 133 30.13 9.22 12.64
N GLU A 134 30.19 8.52 13.79
CA GLU A 134 31.22 8.71 14.83
C GLU A 134 32.64 8.55 14.26
N LYS A 135 32.89 7.49 13.48
CA LYS A 135 34.19 7.20 12.88
C LYS A 135 34.63 8.24 11.85
N MET A 136 33.69 8.72 11.02
CA MET A 136 33.97 9.59 9.87
C MET A 136 33.79 11.08 10.18
N ASP A 137 33.51 11.42 11.44
CA ASP A 137 33.30 12.78 11.89
C ASP A 137 34.57 13.64 11.62
N ASP A 138 34.41 14.73 10.91
CA ASP A 138 35.45 15.70 10.60
C ASP A 138 35.13 17.10 11.17
N GLY A 139 34.10 17.21 12.00
CA GLY A 139 33.59 18.45 12.55
C GLY A 139 32.63 19.21 11.65
N ASP A 140 32.37 18.73 10.43
CA ASP A 140 31.32 19.24 9.53
C ASP A 140 30.24 18.17 9.38
N PHE A 141 29.07 18.42 9.99
CA PHE A 141 27.97 17.46 10.02
C PHE A 141 27.50 17.03 8.61
N PHE A 142 27.41 17.98 7.67
CA PHE A 142 26.99 17.67 6.29
C PHE A 142 28.04 16.84 5.56
N SER A 143 29.33 17.19 5.69
CA SER A 143 30.44 16.42 5.14
C SER A 143 30.49 15.00 5.69
N THR A 144 30.33 14.84 7.00
CA THR A 144 30.32 13.56 7.71
C THR A 144 29.20 12.65 7.18
N VAL A 145 27.96 13.16 7.06
CA VAL A 145 26.84 12.39 6.51
C VAL A 145 27.14 11.93 5.09
N ARG A 146 27.65 12.80 4.22
CA ARG A 146 27.98 12.44 2.83
C ARG A 146 29.04 11.35 2.73
N LYS A 147 30.06 11.36 3.59
CA LYS A 147 31.07 10.28 3.64
C LYS A 147 30.42 8.95 4.00
N VAL A 148 29.51 8.92 4.99
CA VAL A 148 28.81 7.70 5.38
C VAL A 148 27.95 7.17 4.23
N LEU A 149 27.22 8.05 3.53
CA LEU A 149 26.40 7.65 2.37
C LEU A 149 27.21 7.04 1.23
N SER A 150 28.50 7.36 1.11
CA SER A 150 29.36 6.78 0.05
C SER A 150 29.82 5.35 0.34
N VAL A 151 29.60 4.83 1.54
CA VAL A 151 30.07 3.49 1.95
C VAL A 151 28.94 2.53 2.34
N ILE A 152 27.73 3.01 2.61
CA ILE A 152 26.58 2.15 2.86
C ILE A 152 25.93 1.70 1.56
N GLU A 153 25.50 0.43 1.52
CA GLU A 153 24.78 -0.18 0.39
C GLU A 153 23.38 -0.58 0.84
N GLY A 154 22.42 -0.54 -0.10
CA GLY A 154 21.02 -0.91 0.15
C GLY A 154 20.05 0.27 0.05
N SER A 155 18.86 0.09 0.63
CA SER A 155 17.77 1.07 0.63
C SER A 155 17.66 1.76 1.99
N TYR A 156 17.42 3.07 2.00
CA TYR A 156 17.32 3.82 3.26
C TYR A 156 16.46 5.08 3.16
N SER A 157 15.80 5.43 4.27
CA SER A 157 15.46 6.79 4.66
C SER A 157 16.09 7.04 6.01
N LEU A 158 17.01 7.96 6.09
CA LEU A 158 17.79 8.31 7.28
C LEU A 158 17.41 9.70 7.77
N VAL A 159 17.21 9.84 9.08
CA VAL A 159 17.05 11.13 9.76
C VAL A 159 18.02 11.15 10.93
N ILE A 160 18.89 12.14 10.95
CA ILE A 160 20.11 12.18 11.74
C ILE A 160 20.16 13.47 12.57
N MET A 161 20.46 13.33 13.85
CA MET A 161 20.78 14.43 14.76
C MET A 161 22.24 14.33 15.17
N ASP A 162 22.89 15.49 15.24
CA ASP A 162 24.23 15.67 15.78
C ASP A 162 24.14 16.54 17.04
N LYS A 163 24.70 16.06 18.15
CA LYS A 163 24.75 16.77 19.44
C LYS A 163 25.51 18.10 19.36
N ALA A 164 26.50 18.21 18.46
CA ALA A 164 27.27 19.42 18.25
C ALA A 164 26.50 20.50 17.47
N VAL A 165 25.46 20.12 16.73
CA VAL A 165 24.66 21.03 15.88
C VAL A 165 23.18 21.00 16.28
N PRO A 166 22.83 21.58 17.44
CA PRO A 166 21.57 21.34 18.14
C PRO A 166 20.32 21.94 17.51
N ASP A 167 20.45 22.69 16.43
CA ASP A 167 19.35 23.36 15.71
C ASP A 167 19.09 22.73 14.33
N THR A 168 19.71 21.58 14.07
CA THR A 168 19.78 21.01 12.71
C THR A 168 19.46 19.52 12.73
N ILE A 169 18.60 19.11 11.80
CA ILE A 169 18.43 17.70 11.41
C ILE A 169 18.90 17.56 9.96
N ILE A 170 19.69 16.52 9.67
CA ILE A 170 19.97 16.12 8.28
C ILE A 170 19.15 14.88 7.95
N CYS A 171 18.52 14.88 6.78
CA CYS A 171 17.80 13.72 6.30
C CYS A 171 18.09 13.45 4.82
N THR A 172 17.99 12.18 4.44
CA THR A 172 18.23 11.68 3.09
C THR A 172 17.46 10.40 2.85
N LYS A 173 17.29 10.03 1.58
CA LYS A 173 16.60 8.79 1.22
C LYS A 173 17.16 8.14 -0.05
N LYS A 174 16.98 6.81 -0.12
CA LYS A 174 17.14 6.00 -1.33
C LYS A 174 16.12 4.85 -1.28
N ASP A 175 15.26 4.76 -2.29
CA ASP A 175 14.20 3.74 -2.47
C ASP A 175 13.10 3.72 -1.38
N ASN A 176 13.20 4.44 -0.28
CA ASN A 176 12.18 4.56 0.77
C ASN A 176 11.62 5.98 0.84
N PRO A 177 10.30 6.19 1.12
CA PRO A 177 9.71 7.53 1.11
C PRO A 177 10.18 8.39 2.28
N LEU A 178 10.43 9.67 2.00
CA LEU A 178 10.68 10.71 3.00
C LEU A 178 10.22 12.07 2.47
N ILE A 179 9.47 12.79 3.31
CA ILE A 179 8.95 14.12 3.01
C ILE A 179 9.39 15.11 4.09
N ILE A 180 9.40 16.39 3.72
CA ILE A 180 9.64 17.51 4.64
C ILE A 180 8.43 18.43 4.60
N GLY A 181 7.75 18.59 5.73
CA GLY A 181 6.67 19.56 5.92
C GLY A 181 7.21 20.93 6.27
N LEU A 182 6.70 21.98 5.60
CA LEU A 182 7.12 23.35 5.77
C LEU A 182 6.13 24.11 6.64
N GLY A 183 6.55 24.53 7.83
CA GLY A 183 5.79 25.34 8.76
C GLY A 183 6.30 26.79 8.85
N ASP A 184 5.73 27.56 9.77
CA ASP A 184 6.15 28.92 10.08
C ASP A 184 6.95 28.91 11.40
N GLY A 185 8.27 29.09 11.31
CA GLY A 185 9.18 28.96 12.44
C GLY A 185 9.33 27.52 12.98
N GLU A 186 8.93 26.54 12.19
CA GLU A 186 9.09 25.12 12.48
C GLU A 186 9.04 24.30 11.19
N ASN A 187 9.73 23.16 11.18
CA ASN A 187 9.69 22.22 10.05
C ASN A 187 9.60 20.77 10.54
N PHE A 188 9.05 19.93 9.70
CA PHE A 188 8.66 18.57 9.99
C PHE A 188 9.31 17.61 9.02
N ILE A 189 9.68 16.42 9.47
CA ILE A 189 10.15 15.33 8.63
C ILE A 189 9.24 14.15 8.87
N ALA A 190 8.82 13.45 7.82
CA ALA A 190 8.03 12.24 7.97
C ALA A 190 8.22 11.26 6.81
N SER A 191 8.00 9.98 7.09
CA SER A 191 7.96 8.96 6.05
C SER A 191 6.62 8.90 5.30
N ASP A 192 5.58 9.63 5.78
CA ASP A 192 4.28 9.72 5.11
C ASP A 192 3.52 10.99 5.53
N ILE A 193 2.67 11.47 4.63
CA ILE A 193 1.89 12.72 4.76
C ILE A 193 0.98 12.76 6.00
N PRO A 194 0.29 11.67 6.41
CA PRO A 194 -0.59 11.70 7.59
C PRO A 194 0.06 12.23 8.86
N ALA A 195 1.38 12.07 9.02
CA ALA A 195 2.10 12.56 10.19
C ALA A 195 2.16 14.10 10.28
N VAL A 196 2.15 14.80 9.14
CA VAL A 196 2.39 16.26 9.07
C VAL A 196 1.16 17.07 8.70
N ILE A 197 0.10 16.43 8.17
CA ILE A 197 -1.05 17.09 7.55
C ILE A 197 -1.81 18.07 8.48
N ASN A 198 -1.78 17.82 9.80
CA ASN A 198 -2.39 18.70 10.78
C ASN A 198 -1.58 19.99 11.05
N HIS A 199 -0.32 20.00 10.66
CA HIS A 199 0.61 21.09 10.91
C HIS A 199 0.86 21.91 9.64
N THR A 200 0.98 21.22 8.51
CA THR A 200 1.20 21.88 7.21
C THR A 200 0.72 21.01 6.05
N ARG A 201 0.29 21.70 4.97
CA ARG A 201 -0.03 21.09 3.68
C ARG A 201 1.06 21.30 2.64
N LYS A 202 2.07 22.12 2.96
CA LYS A 202 3.19 22.42 2.07
C LYS A 202 4.32 21.44 2.37
N ILE A 203 4.70 20.66 1.37
CA ILE A 203 5.73 19.64 1.53
C ILE A 203 6.77 19.68 0.42
N TYR A 204 8.00 19.25 0.75
CA TYR A 204 8.95 18.74 -0.22
C TYR A 204 8.91 17.22 -0.18
N ILE A 205 8.90 16.57 -1.35
CA ILE A 205 9.13 15.14 -1.50
C ILE A 205 10.58 14.98 -1.95
N LEU A 206 11.41 14.29 -1.17
CA LEU A 206 12.79 14.02 -1.56
C LEU A 206 12.87 12.96 -2.66
N ASP A 207 13.77 13.16 -3.61
CA ASP A 207 14.16 12.15 -4.58
C ASP A 207 15.31 11.29 -4.04
N ASP A 208 15.63 10.19 -4.74
CA ASP A 208 16.70 9.29 -4.29
C ASP A 208 18.04 10.00 -4.24
N CYS A 209 18.76 9.77 -3.16
CA CYS A 209 20.07 10.36 -2.86
C CYS A 209 20.08 11.89 -2.68
N GLU A 210 18.93 12.56 -2.63
CA GLU A 210 18.87 13.94 -2.18
C GLU A 210 19.10 14.03 -0.66
N LEU A 211 19.74 15.12 -0.24
CA LEU A 211 19.93 15.45 1.17
C LEU A 211 19.17 16.74 1.52
N ALA A 212 18.67 16.80 2.73
CA ALA A 212 18.08 18.03 3.27
C ALA A 212 18.69 18.38 4.62
N ILE A 213 19.07 19.65 4.79
CA ILE A 213 19.37 20.27 6.07
C ILE A 213 18.10 20.98 6.51
N VAL A 214 17.51 20.51 7.60
CA VAL A 214 16.25 21.01 8.15
C VAL A 214 16.51 21.77 9.43
N LYS A 215 16.18 23.06 9.43
CA LYS A 215 16.25 23.98 10.57
C LYS A 215 14.87 24.60 10.81
N LYS A 216 14.65 25.22 11.97
CA LYS A 216 13.36 25.85 12.28
C LYS A 216 12.96 26.97 11.33
N ASP A 217 13.94 27.68 10.78
CA ASP A 217 13.78 28.85 9.93
C ASP A 217 14.01 28.59 8.44
N GLY A 218 14.30 27.32 8.05
CA GLY A 218 14.44 26.97 6.64
C GLY A 218 14.85 25.52 6.36
N VAL A 219 14.66 25.15 5.12
CA VAL A 219 15.04 23.85 4.57
C VAL A 219 15.96 24.07 3.38
N PHE A 220 17.11 23.43 3.39
CA PHE A 220 18.14 23.52 2.35
C PHE A 220 18.31 22.15 1.71
N LEU A 221 18.11 22.08 0.39
CA LEU A 221 18.10 20.82 -0.37
C LEU A 221 19.38 20.72 -1.22
N PHE A 222 19.90 19.50 -1.34
CA PHE A 222 21.12 19.20 -2.07
C PHE A 222 20.93 17.91 -2.88
N ASP A 223 21.58 17.85 -4.03
CA ASP A 223 21.68 16.61 -4.84
C ASP A 223 22.67 15.60 -4.23
N ALA A 224 22.82 14.45 -4.88
CA ALA A 224 23.75 13.39 -4.45
C ALA A 224 25.22 13.87 -4.38
N GLU A 225 25.61 14.84 -5.23
CA GLU A 225 26.94 15.44 -5.25
C GLU A 225 27.12 16.53 -4.18
N GLY A 226 26.05 16.88 -3.45
CA GLY A 226 26.06 17.93 -2.42
C GLY A 226 25.95 19.34 -2.97
N LYS A 227 25.46 19.53 -4.21
CA LYS A 227 25.18 20.84 -4.77
C LYS A 227 23.78 21.29 -4.37
N PRO A 228 23.61 22.59 -4.00
CA PRO A 228 22.28 23.10 -3.67
C PRO A 228 21.30 22.96 -4.85
N ILE A 229 20.09 22.49 -4.57
CA ILE A 229 19.00 22.39 -5.54
C ILE A 229 17.77 23.18 -5.08
N LYS A 230 16.93 23.54 -6.04
CA LYS A 230 15.59 24.10 -5.78
C LYS A 230 14.55 23.08 -6.18
N LYS A 231 13.55 22.93 -5.33
CA LYS A 231 12.44 22.01 -5.54
C LYS A 231 11.10 22.76 -5.40
N GLU A 232 10.12 22.35 -6.18
CA GLU A 232 8.76 22.91 -6.06
C GLU A 232 8.07 22.41 -4.79
N ILE A 233 7.38 23.32 -4.13
CA ILE A 233 6.55 22.98 -2.97
C ILE A 233 5.28 22.32 -3.49
N GLN A 234 5.01 21.12 -3.00
CA GLN A 234 3.77 20.43 -3.28
C GLN A 234 2.73 20.76 -2.20
N GLU A 235 1.48 20.98 -2.62
CA GLU A 235 0.38 21.22 -1.71
C GLU A 235 -0.54 20.00 -1.62
N VAL A 236 -0.71 19.47 -0.41
CA VAL A 236 -1.57 18.33 -0.12
C VAL A 236 -3.04 18.74 -0.18
N LYS A 237 -3.80 18.18 -1.12
CA LYS A 237 -5.19 18.57 -1.42
C LYS A 237 -6.25 17.91 -0.53
N TRP A 238 -5.96 16.78 0.15
CA TRP A 238 -6.91 16.13 1.04
C TRP A 238 -6.84 16.66 2.47
N SER A 239 -7.92 16.50 3.23
CA SER A 239 -8.03 17.05 4.59
C SER A 239 -7.57 16.05 5.65
N ALA A 240 -7.18 16.57 6.82
CA ALA A 240 -6.77 15.72 7.95
C ALA A 240 -7.89 14.80 8.43
N GLU A 241 -9.15 15.25 8.38
CA GLU A 241 -10.32 14.47 8.75
C GLU A 241 -10.50 13.22 7.87
N ALA A 242 -10.02 13.25 6.63
CA ALA A 242 -10.03 12.09 5.74
C ALA A 242 -9.18 10.93 6.30
N ALA A 243 -8.15 11.22 7.08
CA ALA A 243 -7.30 10.23 7.75
C ALA A 243 -7.77 9.88 9.18
N GLU A 244 -8.99 10.25 9.58
CA GLU A 244 -9.61 9.93 10.86
C GLU A 244 -10.73 8.89 10.69
N LYS A 245 -11.13 8.21 11.78
CA LYS A 245 -12.18 7.17 11.73
C LYS A 245 -13.59 7.71 11.43
N GLY A 246 -13.84 9.00 11.62
CA GLY A 246 -15.11 9.63 11.27
C GLY A 246 -16.36 9.01 11.92
N GLY A 247 -16.23 8.52 13.17
CA GLY A 247 -17.32 7.86 13.91
C GLY A 247 -17.43 6.35 13.68
N TYR A 248 -16.67 5.77 12.79
CA TYR A 248 -16.60 4.31 12.61
C TYR A 248 -15.71 3.66 13.69
N PRO A 249 -16.02 2.41 14.11
CA PRO A 249 -15.19 1.72 15.09
C PRO A 249 -13.78 1.39 14.55
N HIS A 250 -13.68 1.13 13.24
CA HIS A 250 -12.46 0.74 12.56
C HIS A 250 -12.26 1.49 11.24
N PHE A 251 -11.00 1.70 10.83
CA PHE A 251 -10.68 2.26 9.52
C PHE A 251 -11.16 1.36 8.39
N MET A 252 -10.96 0.05 8.48
CA MET A 252 -11.40 -0.89 7.45
C MET A 252 -12.90 -0.73 7.15
N LEU A 253 -13.75 -0.63 8.19
CA LEU A 253 -15.19 -0.43 7.97
C LEU A 253 -15.48 0.92 7.33
N LYS A 254 -14.86 2.00 7.82
CA LYS A 254 -14.98 3.33 7.20
C LYS A 254 -14.63 3.28 5.71
N GLU A 255 -13.51 2.66 5.37
CA GLU A 255 -12.99 2.58 4.01
C GLU A 255 -13.88 1.72 3.10
N ILE A 256 -14.52 0.68 3.64
CA ILE A 256 -15.56 -0.07 2.92
C ILE A 256 -16.77 0.84 2.61
N TYR A 257 -17.20 1.68 3.55
CA TYR A 257 -18.32 2.62 3.36
C TYR A 257 -17.94 3.88 2.56
N GLU A 258 -16.68 4.16 2.36
CA GLU A 258 -16.21 5.25 1.48
C GLU A 258 -16.18 4.86 0.00
N GLN A 259 -16.39 3.59 -0.36
CA GLN A 259 -16.31 3.10 -1.74
C GLN A 259 -17.25 3.83 -2.70
N PRO A 260 -18.52 4.14 -2.37
CA PRO A 260 -19.38 4.90 -3.28
C PRO A 260 -18.75 6.24 -3.70
N LYS A 261 -18.26 7.00 -2.71
CA LYS A 261 -17.57 8.26 -2.96
C LYS A 261 -16.27 8.09 -3.74
N ALA A 262 -15.44 7.14 -3.36
CA ALA A 262 -14.16 6.89 -4.01
C ALA A 262 -14.33 6.47 -5.48
N VAL A 263 -15.32 5.64 -5.78
CA VAL A 263 -15.69 5.26 -7.14
C VAL A 263 -16.20 6.45 -7.93
N HIS A 264 -17.11 7.25 -7.34
CA HIS A 264 -17.61 8.47 -7.97
C HIS A 264 -16.44 9.40 -8.35
N ASP A 265 -15.53 9.69 -7.42
CA ASP A 265 -14.41 10.60 -7.64
C ASP A 265 -13.46 10.06 -8.73
N THR A 266 -13.18 8.75 -8.75
CA THR A 266 -12.37 8.09 -9.79
C THR A 266 -13.03 8.17 -11.18
N VAL A 267 -14.35 7.99 -11.26
CA VAL A 267 -15.10 8.03 -12.50
C VAL A 267 -15.16 9.46 -13.06
N GLN A 268 -15.43 10.45 -12.20
CA GLN A 268 -15.70 11.84 -12.63
C GLN A 268 -14.54 12.50 -13.37
N ILE A 269 -13.30 12.22 -12.98
CA ILE A 269 -12.11 12.84 -13.59
C ILE A 269 -11.80 12.28 -14.98
N HIS A 270 -12.32 11.08 -15.30
CA HIS A 270 -12.00 10.38 -16.54
C HIS A 270 -13.17 10.30 -17.53
N LEU A 271 -14.32 10.91 -17.21
CA LEU A 271 -15.46 10.91 -18.10
C LEU A 271 -15.82 12.33 -18.57
N ASN A 272 -15.87 12.50 -19.88
CA ASN A 272 -16.43 13.68 -20.52
C ASN A 272 -17.97 13.72 -20.38
N LYS A 273 -18.56 14.88 -20.63
CA LYS A 273 -20.02 15.08 -20.57
C LYS A 273 -20.79 14.22 -21.57
N ASP A 274 -20.17 13.91 -22.71
CA ASP A 274 -20.74 13.06 -23.77
C ASP A 274 -20.62 11.55 -23.49
N GLY A 275 -19.99 11.18 -22.37
CA GLY A 275 -19.77 9.79 -21.97
C GLY A 275 -18.54 9.14 -22.59
N SER A 276 -17.73 9.87 -23.34
CA SER A 276 -16.42 9.40 -23.78
C SER A 276 -15.43 9.37 -22.61
N VAL A 277 -14.44 8.47 -22.68
CA VAL A 277 -13.39 8.35 -21.68
C VAL A 277 -12.23 9.24 -22.05
N ASN A 278 -11.69 9.96 -21.07
CA ASN A 278 -10.60 10.90 -21.23
C ASN A 278 -9.42 10.59 -20.28
N PHE A 279 -8.25 10.45 -20.89
CA PHE A 279 -6.95 10.39 -20.23
C PHE A 279 -5.95 11.24 -21.04
N ASP A 280 -6.36 12.47 -21.40
CA ASP A 280 -5.53 13.35 -22.26
C ASP A 280 -4.17 13.64 -21.65
N ASP A 281 -4.05 13.63 -20.33
CA ASP A 281 -2.78 13.80 -19.59
C ASP A 281 -1.74 12.72 -19.93
N LEU A 282 -2.17 11.55 -20.43
CA LEU A 282 -1.23 10.50 -20.87
C LEU A 282 -0.53 10.85 -22.19
N GLY A 283 -1.07 11.78 -22.98
CA GLY A 283 -0.53 12.14 -24.29
C GLY A 283 -0.48 10.99 -25.32
N TRP A 284 -1.30 9.94 -25.10
CA TRP A 284 -1.28 8.76 -25.96
C TRP A 284 -2.06 9.00 -27.26
N THR A 285 -1.51 8.47 -28.35
CA THR A 285 -2.15 8.50 -29.66
C THR A 285 -2.43 7.09 -30.18
N LYS A 286 -3.20 6.99 -31.24
CA LYS A 286 -3.46 5.70 -31.90
C LYS A 286 -2.17 5.04 -32.38
N GLU A 287 -1.21 5.84 -32.86
CA GLU A 287 0.10 5.37 -33.34
C GLU A 287 0.91 4.77 -32.21
N CYS A 288 0.92 5.42 -31.04
CA CYS A 288 1.58 4.89 -29.85
C CYS A 288 1.07 3.50 -29.47
N LEU A 289 -0.25 3.32 -29.45
CA LEU A 289 -0.87 2.02 -29.12
C LEU A 289 -0.72 0.98 -30.22
N SER A 290 -0.65 1.39 -31.49
CA SER A 290 -0.44 0.48 -32.62
C SER A 290 0.94 -0.16 -32.63
N GLY A 291 1.93 0.48 -31.98
CA GLY A 291 3.27 -0.07 -31.79
C GLY A 291 3.39 -1.07 -30.66
N ILE A 292 2.35 -1.22 -29.83
CA ILE A 292 2.32 -2.16 -28.71
C ILE A 292 1.69 -3.48 -29.17
N ASP A 293 2.44 -4.58 -29.03
CA ASP A 293 1.98 -5.94 -29.36
C ASP A 293 1.70 -6.81 -28.12
N HIS A 294 2.17 -6.40 -26.95
CA HIS A 294 1.98 -7.09 -25.68
C HIS A 294 1.80 -6.09 -24.53
N ILE A 295 0.93 -6.41 -23.59
CA ILE A 295 0.78 -5.66 -22.34
C ILE A 295 1.17 -6.56 -21.17
N LEU A 296 2.11 -6.09 -20.38
CA LEU A 296 2.50 -6.69 -19.11
C LEU A 296 1.85 -5.92 -17.98
N ILE A 297 1.12 -6.60 -17.10
CA ILE A 297 0.68 -6.02 -15.83
C ILE A 297 1.48 -6.67 -14.72
N THR A 298 2.12 -5.90 -13.84
CA THR A 298 2.88 -6.45 -12.72
C THR A 298 2.56 -5.72 -11.42
N ALA A 299 2.34 -6.49 -10.35
CA ALA A 299 1.91 -5.99 -9.05
C ALA A 299 2.07 -7.07 -7.96
N CYS A 300 1.76 -6.71 -6.71
CA CYS A 300 1.73 -7.62 -5.55
C CYS A 300 0.35 -7.66 -4.91
N GLY A 301 -0.02 -8.82 -4.33
CA GLY A 301 -1.22 -8.98 -3.47
C GLY A 301 -2.52 -8.51 -4.13
N THR A 302 -3.28 -7.69 -3.44
CA THR A 302 -4.54 -7.11 -3.90
C THR A 302 -4.42 -6.41 -5.27
N ALA A 303 -3.34 -5.67 -5.51
CA ALA A 303 -3.11 -5.01 -6.79
C ALA A 303 -2.82 -6.00 -7.93
N TYR A 304 -2.19 -7.14 -7.64
CA TYR A 304 -2.04 -8.24 -8.60
C TYR A 304 -3.40 -8.81 -9.01
N HIS A 305 -4.34 -8.97 -8.05
CA HIS A 305 -5.71 -9.42 -8.36
C HIS A 305 -6.46 -8.39 -9.22
N ALA A 306 -6.24 -7.08 -9.01
CA ALA A 306 -6.77 -6.05 -9.89
C ALA A 306 -6.20 -6.18 -11.32
N GLY A 307 -4.92 -6.52 -11.45
CA GLY A 307 -4.28 -6.82 -12.73
C GLY A 307 -4.91 -8.01 -13.46
N LEU A 308 -5.26 -9.08 -12.74
CA LEU A 308 -5.96 -10.23 -13.31
C LEU A 308 -7.33 -9.85 -13.88
N VAL A 309 -8.09 -9.00 -13.20
CA VAL A 309 -9.36 -8.46 -13.71
C VAL A 309 -9.11 -7.58 -14.93
N ALA A 310 -8.10 -6.69 -14.87
CA ALA A 310 -7.75 -5.80 -15.97
C ALA A 310 -7.34 -6.54 -17.25
N LYS A 311 -6.70 -7.71 -17.13
CA LYS A 311 -6.42 -8.58 -18.28
C LYS A 311 -7.68 -8.86 -19.08
N HIS A 312 -8.78 -9.23 -18.41
CA HIS A 312 -10.06 -9.50 -19.10
C HIS A 312 -10.60 -8.25 -19.81
N TYR A 313 -10.48 -7.07 -19.20
CA TYR A 313 -10.92 -5.81 -19.81
C TYR A 313 -10.07 -5.48 -21.06
N ILE A 314 -8.75 -5.50 -20.92
CA ILE A 314 -7.83 -5.09 -21.98
C ILE A 314 -7.91 -6.08 -23.17
N GLU A 315 -7.83 -7.37 -22.93
CA GLU A 315 -7.92 -8.37 -24.01
C GLU A 315 -9.28 -8.28 -24.73
N ARG A 316 -10.36 -7.99 -23.99
CA ARG A 316 -11.70 -7.85 -24.59
C ARG A 316 -11.86 -6.58 -25.40
N PHE A 317 -11.36 -5.46 -24.91
CA PHE A 317 -11.61 -4.13 -25.47
C PHE A 317 -10.50 -3.66 -26.41
N VAL A 318 -9.24 -3.89 -26.08
CA VAL A 318 -8.09 -3.38 -26.82
C VAL A 318 -7.57 -4.37 -27.86
N LYS A 319 -7.83 -5.68 -27.66
CA LYS A 319 -7.36 -6.76 -28.54
C LYS A 319 -5.82 -6.83 -28.62
N ILE A 320 -5.18 -6.70 -27.48
CA ILE A 320 -3.74 -6.92 -27.30
C ILE A 320 -3.59 -8.01 -26.22
N PRO A 321 -2.73 -9.03 -26.42
CA PRO A 321 -2.43 -10.04 -25.40
C PRO A 321 -1.90 -9.42 -24.11
N VAL A 322 -2.33 -9.95 -22.94
CA VAL A 322 -1.93 -9.46 -21.63
C VAL A 322 -1.35 -10.60 -20.80
N SER A 323 -0.14 -10.44 -20.28
CA SER A 323 0.36 -11.22 -19.16
C SER A 323 0.22 -10.45 -17.85
N VAL A 324 -0.04 -11.19 -16.76
CA VAL A 324 -0.11 -10.62 -15.41
C VAL A 324 0.89 -11.40 -14.56
N GLU A 325 1.89 -10.70 -14.05
CA GLU A 325 3.01 -11.30 -13.33
C GLU A 325 3.08 -10.78 -11.89
N ILE A 326 3.46 -11.65 -10.96
CA ILE A 326 3.78 -11.25 -9.59
C ILE A 326 5.10 -10.47 -9.62
N ALA A 327 5.10 -9.26 -9.08
CA ALA A 327 6.23 -8.35 -9.21
C ALA A 327 7.53 -8.88 -8.59
N SER A 328 7.47 -9.58 -7.45
CA SER A 328 8.63 -10.22 -6.83
C SER A 328 9.30 -11.27 -7.72
N GLU A 329 8.52 -11.93 -8.60
CA GLU A 329 9.02 -13.01 -9.46
C GLU A 329 9.44 -12.51 -10.84
N TYR A 330 8.78 -11.47 -11.35
CA TYR A 330 8.97 -10.97 -12.72
C TYR A 330 10.43 -10.71 -13.06
N ARG A 331 11.16 -9.96 -12.23
CA ARG A 331 12.55 -9.58 -12.53
C ARG A 331 13.53 -10.77 -12.54
N TYR A 332 13.21 -11.86 -11.84
CA TYR A 332 14.05 -13.05 -11.77
C TYR A 332 13.70 -14.10 -12.84
N SER A 333 12.55 -13.97 -13.48
CA SER A 333 12.06 -14.90 -14.50
C SER A 333 12.78 -14.77 -15.86
N ARG A 334 13.71 -13.81 -16.04
CA ARG A 334 14.31 -13.45 -17.33
C ARG A 334 13.26 -13.12 -18.38
N PRO A 335 12.44 -12.07 -18.14
CA PRO A 335 11.27 -11.77 -18.94
C PRO A 335 11.62 -11.45 -20.40
N LEU A 336 10.71 -11.80 -21.31
CA LEU A 336 10.82 -11.53 -22.76
C LEU A 336 10.21 -10.17 -23.10
N THR A 337 10.42 -9.18 -22.25
CA THR A 337 9.94 -7.79 -22.44
C THR A 337 10.76 -7.08 -23.51
N THR A 338 10.09 -6.28 -24.35
CA THR A 338 10.69 -5.54 -25.47
C THR A 338 10.18 -4.10 -25.51
N ASP A 339 10.69 -3.30 -26.43
CA ASP A 339 10.25 -1.94 -26.75
C ASP A 339 8.81 -1.86 -27.30
N LYS A 340 8.21 -3.00 -27.67
CA LYS A 340 6.79 -3.11 -28.04
C LYS A 340 5.88 -3.53 -26.88
N THR A 341 6.43 -3.66 -25.68
CA THR A 341 5.67 -3.99 -24.48
C THR A 341 5.25 -2.70 -23.78
N LEU A 342 3.98 -2.63 -23.36
CA LEU A 342 3.50 -1.66 -22.38
C LEU A 342 3.45 -2.34 -21.02
N CYS A 343 4.31 -1.92 -20.09
CA CYS A 343 4.29 -2.37 -18.71
C CYS A 343 3.35 -1.49 -17.88
N ILE A 344 2.28 -2.06 -17.35
CA ILE A 344 1.37 -1.40 -16.42
C ILE A 344 1.68 -1.92 -15.02
N VAL A 345 2.12 -1.04 -14.12
CA VAL A 345 2.32 -1.37 -12.71
C VAL A 345 1.17 -0.85 -11.87
N VAL A 346 0.69 -1.67 -10.94
CA VAL A 346 -0.43 -1.30 -10.06
C VAL A 346 0.04 -1.35 -8.60
N SER A 347 -0.12 -0.25 -7.88
CA SER A 347 0.24 -0.17 -6.45
C SER A 347 -0.57 0.92 -5.76
N GLN A 348 -1.26 0.60 -4.67
CA GLN A 348 -2.02 1.58 -3.88
C GLN A 348 -1.10 2.69 -3.35
N SER A 349 -0.02 2.32 -2.67
CA SER A 349 0.92 3.26 -2.07
C SER A 349 1.90 3.89 -3.08
N GLY A 350 2.15 3.18 -4.19
CA GLY A 350 3.21 3.53 -5.12
C GLY A 350 4.63 3.39 -4.54
N GLU A 351 4.76 2.68 -3.39
CA GLU A 351 6.02 2.48 -2.66
C GLU A 351 6.35 0.99 -2.47
N THR A 352 5.61 0.08 -3.11
CA THR A 352 5.88 -1.37 -3.03
C THR A 352 7.19 -1.67 -3.75
N ILE A 353 8.20 -2.12 -2.99
CA ILE A 353 9.58 -2.26 -3.51
C ILE A 353 9.65 -3.24 -4.67
N ASP A 354 9.00 -4.41 -4.59
CA ASP A 354 8.99 -5.40 -5.66
C ASP A 354 8.37 -4.83 -6.94
N THR A 355 7.27 -4.06 -6.81
CA THR A 355 6.59 -3.44 -7.96
C THR A 355 7.46 -2.34 -8.58
N LEU A 356 8.17 -1.56 -7.77
CA LEU A 356 9.14 -0.57 -8.26
C LEU A 356 10.32 -1.24 -8.97
N ALA A 357 10.85 -2.32 -8.41
CA ALA A 357 11.94 -3.07 -9.03
C ALA A 357 11.52 -3.73 -10.35
N ALA A 358 10.30 -4.28 -10.41
CA ALA A 358 9.73 -4.81 -11.64
C ALA A 358 9.55 -3.73 -12.72
N LEU A 359 9.10 -2.52 -12.33
CA LEU A 359 8.99 -1.37 -13.23
C LEU A 359 10.37 -0.97 -13.79
N LYS A 360 11.38 -0.82 -12.94
CA LYS A 360 12.76 -0.48 -13.34
C LYS A 360 13.31 -1.54 -14.30
N GLU A 361 13.08 -2.83 -14.04
CA GLU A 361 13.51 -3.92 -14.92
C GLU A 361 12.80 -3.90 -16.27
N ALA A 362 11.49 -3.68 -16.33
CA ALA A 362 10.74 -3.57 -17.57
C ALA A 362 11.25 -2.40 -18.43
N LYS A 363 11.51 -1.24 -17.82
CA LYS A 363 12.10 -0.07 -18.50
C LYS A 363 13.51 -0.35 -19.00
N ARG A 364 14.35 -1.02 -18.18
CA ARG A 364 15.71 -1.44 -18.61
C ARG A 364 15.68 -2.32 -19.86
N LEU A 365 14.63 -3.14 -20.01
CA LEU A 365 14.41 -3.99 -21.17
C LEU A 365 13.76 -3.25 -22.36
N GLY A 366 13.46 -1.96 -22.22
CA GLY A 366 12.94 -1.11 -23.29
C GLY A 366 11.42 -0.91 -23.28
N ALA A 367 10.66 -1.50 -22.33
CA ALA A 367 9.21 -1.32 -22.26
C ALA A 367 8.82 0.14 -21.97
N LYS A 368 7.71 0.58 -22.57
CA LYS A 368 6.99 1.78 -22.12
C LYS A 368 6.27 1.45 -20.82
N SER A 369 6.11 2.42 -19.94
CA SER A 369 5.57 2.19 -18.61
C SER A 369 4.41 3.11 -18.25
N LEU A 370 3.44 2.53 -17.53
CA LEU A 370 2.30 3.24 -16.93
C LEU A 370 2.14 2.79 -15.49
N ALA A 371 2.04 3.72 -14.56
CA ALA A 371 1.68 3.45 -13.18
C ALA A 371 0.17 3.70 -12.94
N VAL A 372 -0.48 2.80 -12.21
CA VAL A 372 -1.81 3.01 -11.63
C VAL A 372 -1.64 3.04 -10.11
N THR A 373 -1.79 4.21 -9.50
CA THR A 373 -1.51 4.40 -8.07
C THR A 373 -2.47 5.38 -7.42
N ASN A 374 -2.61 5.29 -6.09
CA ASN A 374 -3.41 6.25 -5.31
C ASN A 374 -2.56 7.40 -4.73
N SER A 375 -1.25 7.21 -4.62
CA SER A 375 -0.35 8.16 -3.94
C SER A 375 0.35 9.06 -4.94
N ILE A 376 -0.02 10.36 -4.91
CA ILE A 376 0.61 11.39 -5.74
C ILE A 376 2.08 11.54 -5.33
N GLY A 377 2.98 11.60 -6.34
CA GLY A 377 4.40 11.80 -6.11
C GLY A 377 5.14 10.61 -5.48
N SER A 378 4.51 9.41 -5.45
CA SER A 378 5.17 8.19 -4.99
C SER A 378 6.33 7.76 -5.89
N SER A 379 7.19 6.89 -5.39
CA SER A 379 8.37 6.40 -6.12
C SER A 379 8.00 5.76 -7.46
N ILE A 380 6.96 4.93 -7.49
CA ILE A 380 6.44 4.31 -8.72
C ILE A 380 5.88 5.37 -9.68
N ALA A 381 5.17 6.39 -9.16
CA ALA A 381 4.61 7.46 -9.98
C ALA A 381 5.71 8.33 -10.63
N ARG A 382 6.83 8.55 -9.94
CA ARG A 382 7.97 9.31 -10.51
C ARG A 382 8.79 8.50 -11.50
N GLU A 383 8.89 7.18 -11.28
CA GLU A 383 9.67 6.29 -12.15
C GLU A 383 8.96 5.98 -13.48
N ALA A 384 7.62 5.88 -13.48
CA ALA A 384 6.84 5.52 -14.67
C ALA A 384 6.82 6.66 -15.70
N ASP A 385 6.73 6.31 -17.01
CA ASP A 385 6.63 7.28 -18.11
C ASP A 385 5.27 8.00 -18.11
N SER A 386 4.23 7.36 -17.59
CA SER A 386 2.87 7.90 -17.46
C SER A 386 2.22 7.40 -16.17
N VAL A 387 1.26 8.17 -15.63
CA VAL A 387 0.61 7.83 -14.35
C VAL A 387 -0.90 8.04 -14.45
N VAL A 388 -1.65 7.09 -13.89
CA VAL A 388 -3.09 7.19 -13.62
C VAL A 388 -3.32 7.14 -12.11
N TYR A 389 -3.94 8.17 -11.57
CA TYR A 389 -4.27 8.23 -10.14
C TYR A 389 -5.70 7.74 -9.90
N THR A 390 -5.89 6.88 -8.89
CA THR A 390 -7.19 6.29 -8.54
C THR A 390 -8.06 7.20 -7.68
N LEU A 391 -7.49 8.22 -7.03
CA LEU A 391 -8.16 9.19 -6.16
C LEU A 391 -9.06 8.59 -5.07
N ALA A 392 -8.72 7.42 -4.54
CA ALA A 392 -9.45 6.77 -3.45
C ALA A 392 -9.41 7.53 -2.12
N GLY A 393 -8.59 8.59 -2.03
CA GLY A 393 -8.25 9.24 -0.76
C GLY A 393 -7.33 8.36 0.09
N PRO A 394 -6.99 8.79 1.32
CA PRO A 394 -6.12 8.01 2.20
C PRO A 394 -6.79 6.70 2.63
N GLU A 395 -6.05 5.60 2.57
CA GLU A 395 -6.45 4.28 3.04
C GLU A 395 -5.46 3.81 4.12
N ILE A 396 -5.95 3.69 5.35
CA ILE A 396 -5.15 3.51 6.57
C ILE A 396 -5.15 2.05 7.04
N ALA A 397 -6.30 1.35 6.96
CA ALA A 397 -6.38 -0.06 7.29
C ALA A 397 -5.36 -0.87 6.47
N VAL A 398 -4.68 -1.82 7.10
CA VAL A 398 -3.63 -2.62 6.43
C VAL A 398 -4.23 -3.39 5.25
N ALA A 399 -5.37 -4.06 5.46
CA ALA A 399 -6.09 -4.74 4.38
C ALA A 399 -6.73 -3.71 3.43
N SER A 400 -6.38 -3.75 2.16
CA SER A 400 -6.89 -2.82 1.15
C SER A 400 -8.33 -3.13 0.76
N THR A 401 -9.18 -2.11 0.67
CA THR A 401 -10.61 -2.22 0.30
C THR A 401 -11.00 -1.23 -0.79
N LYS A 402 -11.19 0.04 -0.46
CA LYS A 402 -11.59 1.08 -1.44
C LYS A 402 -10.52 1.32 -2.52
N ALA A 403 -9.24 1.18 -2.19
CA ALA A 403 -8.18 1.32 -3.17
C ALA A 403 -8.25 0.21 -4.24
N TYR A 404 -8.58 -1.03 -3.86
CA TYR A 404 -8.81 -2.11 -4.83
C TYR A 404 -9.97 -1.78 -5.76
N THR A 405 -11.11 -1.37 -5.19
CA THR A 405 -12.31 -1.04 -5.96
C THR A 405 -12.04 0.09 -6.97
N THR A 406 -11.32 1.13 -6.55
CA THR A 406 -10.93 2.23 -7.45
C THR A 406 -9.86 1.81 -8.47
N GLN A 407 -8.97 0.86 -8.15
CA GLN A 407 -8.06 0.26 -9.14
C GLN A 407 -8.84 -0.47 -10.24
N LEU A 408 -9.87 -1.25 -9.89
CA LEU A 408 -10.73 -1.90 -10.88
C LEU A 408 -11.42 -0.88 -11.80
N VAL A 409 -11.95 0.20 -11.22
CA VAL A 409 -12.59 1.29 -11.99
C VAL A 409 -11.60 1.98 -12.91
N ALA A 410 -10.43 2.37 -12.41
CA ALA A 410 -9.40 3.04 -13.20
C ALA A 410 -8.89 2.16 -14.36
N LEU A 411 -8.67 0.87 -14.09
CA LEU A 411 -8.22 -0.09 -15.10
C LEU A 411 -9.31 -0.39 -16.15
N LEU A 412 -10.59 -0.41 -15.75
CA LEU A 412 -11.72 -0.52 -16.71
C LEU A 412 -11.80 0.72 -17.61
N LEU A 413 -11.72 1.91 -17.02
CA LEU A 413 -11.72 3.18 -17.77
C LEU A 413 -10.50 3.26 -18.70
N LEU A 414 -9.33 2.87 -18.25
CA LEU A 414 -8.12 2.80 -19.07
C LEU A 414 -8.29 1.86 -20.27
N ALA A 415 -8.85 0.67 -20.04
CA ALA A 415 -9.12 -0.30 -21.12
C ALA A 415 -10.14 0.24 -22.14
N LEU A 416 -11.18 0.96 -21.68
CA LEU A 416 -12.14 1.64 -22.56
C LEU A 416 -11.46 2.75 -23.38
N TYR A 417 -10.62 3.57 -22.75
CA TYR A 417 -9.84 4.63 -23.41
C TYR A 417 -8.92 4.07 -24.50
N MET A 418 -8.14 3.04 -24.16
CA MET A 418 -7.24 2.38 -25.12
C MET A 418 -8.04 1.78 -26.29
N GLY A 419 -9.18 1.14 -26.02
CA GLY A 419 -10.08 0.60 -27.04
C GLY A 419 -10.73 1.69 -27.91
N GLN A 420 -11.05 2.84 -27.30
CA GLN A 420 -11.54 4.04 -28.00
C GLN A 420 -10.46 4.60 -28.95
N LEU A 421 -9.24 4.83 -28.47
CA LEU A 421 -8.13 5.33 -29.28
C LEU A 421 -7.77 4.38 -30.42
N LYS A 422 -7.73 3.08 -30.16
CA LYS A 422 -7.40 2.06 -31.16
C LYS A 422 -8.54 1.85 -32.18
N GLY A 423 -9.76 2.29 -31.85
CA GLY A 423 -10.95 2.11 -32.68
C GLY A 423 -11.50 0.66 -32.66
N THR A 424 -11.21 -0.10 -31.62
CA THR A 424 -11.68 -1.49 -31.45
C THR A 424 -13.04 -1.57 -30.77
N LEU A 425 -13.52 -0.47 -30.19
CA LEU A 425 -14.81 -0.38 -29.50
C LEU A 425 -15.79 0.51 -30.27
N LYS A 426 -17.05 0.11 -30.26
CA LYS A 426 -18.15 0.95 -30.78
C LYS A 426 -18.53 1.99 -29.72
N PRO A 427 -18.79 3.26 -30.10
CA PRO A 427 -19.19 4.31 -29.15
C PRO A 427 -20.38 3.92 -28.26
N ALA A 428 -21.37 3.20 -28.79
CA ALA A 428 -22.51 2.74 -28.00
C ALA A 428 -22.16 1.79 -26.85
N LEU A 429 -21.12 0.95 -27.00
CA LEU A 429 -20.64 0.08 -25.91
C LEU A 429 -19.93 0.90 -24.85
N ILE A 430 -19.09 1.86 -25.25
CA ILE A 430 -18.41 2.77 -24.33
C ILE A 430 -19.46 3.51 -23.50
N GLN A 431 -20.44 4.14 -24.17
CA GLN A 431 -21.52 4.86 -23.50
C GLN A 431 -22.33 3.99 -22.54
N LYS A 432 -22.64 2.73 -22.94
CA LYS A 432 -23.34 1.78 -22.07
C LYS A 432 -22.56 1.54 -20.77
N ILE A 433 -21.25 1.25 -20.86
CA ILE A 433 -20.42 0.95 -19.69
C ILE A 433 -20.18 2.21 -18.83
N THR A 434 -19.93 3.35 -19.48
CA THR A 434 -19.69 4.61 -18.73
C THR A 434 -20.95 5.14 -18.04
N THR A 435 -22.14 4.89 -18.60
CA THR A 435 -23.42 5.17 -17.90
C THR A 435 -23.53 4.28 -16.67
N ALA A 436 -23.31 2.97 -16.81
CA ALA A 436 -23.38 2.05 -15.69
C ALA A 436 -22.30 2.35 -14.62
N LEU A 437 -21.13 2.88 -14.99
CA LEU A 437 -20.13 3.35 -14.03
C LEU A 437 -20.58 4.61 -13.25
N ARG A 438 -21.40 5.48 -13.86
CA ARG A 438 -21.99 6.62 -13.13
C ARG A 438 -23.03 6.19 -12.10
N ASP A 439 -23.76 5.12 -12.38
CA ASP A 439 -24.78 4.57 -11.49
C ASP A 439 -24.17 3.65 -10.40
N LEU A 440 -22.91 3.26 -10.57
CA LEU A 440 -22.24 2.31 -9.69
C LEU A 440 -22.17 2.72 -8.21
N PRO A 441 -21.96 4.00 -7.83
CA PRO A 441 -22.00 4.41 -6.43
C PRO A 441 -23.30 4.01 -5.72
N ASP A 442 -24.47 4.26 -6.33
CA ASP A 442 -25.78 3.91 -5.76
C ASP A 442 -25.96 2.39 -5.65
N GLN A 443 -25.39 1.63 -6.59
CA GLN A 443 -25.40 0.17 -6.53
C GLN A 443 -24.52 -0.35 -5.40
N ILE A 444 -23.40 0.32 -5.12
CA ILE A 444 -22.53 -0.01 -3.99
C ILE A 444 -23.25 0.26 -2.67
N ASP A 445 -23.93 1.41 -2.54
CA ASP A 445 -24.74 1.72 -1.34
C ASP A 445 -25.79 0.63 -1.09
N THR A 446 -26.48 0.16 -2.15
CA THR A 446 -27.44 -0.94 -2.04
C THR A 446 -26.81 -2.22 -1.47
N VAL A 447 -25.57 -2.55 -1.84
CA VAL A 447 -24.86 -3.71 -1.31
C VAL A 447 -24.42 -3.48 0.14
N LEU A 448 -24.02 -2.27 0.49
CA LEU A 448 -23.60 -1.90 1.85
C LEU A 448 -24.77 -1.92 2.84
N ASP A 449 -26.01 -1.73 2.39
CA ASP A 449 -27.21 -1.85 3.22
C ASP A 449 -27.46 -3.28 3.71
N GLU A 450 -26.90 -4.31 3.02
CA GLU A 450 -26.99 -5.73 3.43
C GLU A 450 -26.04 -6.11 4.59
N LYS A 451 -25.48 -5.14 5.30
CA LYS A 451 -24.48 -5.33 6.38
C LYS A 451 -24.92 -6.30 7.48
N GLU A 452 -26.21 -6.28 7.87
CA GLU A 452 -26.75 -7.15 8.93
C GLU A 452 -26.76 -8.60 8.44
N HIS A 453 -27.23 -8.85 7.23
CA HIS A 453 -27.14 -10.16 6.60
C HIS A 453 -25.69 -10.66 6.50
N MET A 454 -24.75 -9.79 6.12
CA MET A 454 -23.34 -10.17 6.07
C MET A 454 -22.77 -10.50 7.44
N ALA A 455 -23.21 -9.81 8.50
CA ALA A 455 -22.82 -10.11 9.88
C ALA A 455 -23.37 -11.49 10.36
N ASP A 456 -24.59 -11.84 9.94
CA ASP A 456 -25.20 -13.15 10.26
C ASP A 456 -24.50 -14.29 9.52
N VAL A 457 -24.15 -14.08 8.24
CA VAL A 457 -23.36 -15.05 7.46
C VAL A 457 -21.98 -15.24 8.08
N ALA A 458 -21.33 -14.16 8.51
CA ALA A 458 -20.01 -14.20 9.14
C ALA A 458 -20.01 -15.06 10.42
N GLU A 459 -21.11 -15.09 11.19
CA GLU A 459 -21.25 -15.92 12.39
C GLU A 459 -21.05 -17.41 12.08
N LYS A 460 -21.50 -17.87 10.92
CA LYS A 460 -21.36 -19.26 10.48
C LYS A 460 -19.91 -19.64 10.16
N LEU A 461 -19.06 -18.65 9.87
CA LEU A 461 -17.68 -18.86 9.43
C LEU A 461 -16.65 -18.78 10.56
N ILE A 462 -16.99 -18.25 11.75
CA ILE A 462 -16.01 -17.97 12.82
C ILE A 462 -15.25 -19.20 13.32
N LYS A 463 -15.84 -20.39 13.19
CA LYS A 463 -15.24 -21.67 13.63
C LYS A 463 -14.50 -22.40 12.52
N ALA A 464 -14.61 -21.96 11.27
CA ALA A 464 -13.92 -22.58 10.16
C ALA A 464 -12.41 -22.40 10.29
N ASN A 465 -11.65 -23.45 9.95
CA ASN A 465 -10.20 -23.40 9.82
C ASN A 465 -9.79 -23.11 8.36
N ASP A 466 -10.56 -23.70 7.43
CA ASP A 466 -10.32 -23.63 5.99
C ASP A 466 -11.59 -23.19 5.27
N ILE A 467 -11.47 -22.28 4.31
CA ILE A 467 -12.59 -21.81 3.46
C ILE A 467 -12.09 -21.75 2.02
N PHE A 468 -12.86 -22.31 1.09
CA PHE A 468 -12.55 -22.21 -0.33
C PHE A 468 -13.42 -21.19 -1.03
N TYR A 469 -12.79 -20.40 -1.90
CA TYR A 469 -13.46 -19.46 -2.79
C TYR A 469 -13.44 -20.00 -4.21
N LEU A 470 -14.57 -19.92 -4.89
CA LEU A 470 -14.73 -20.42 -6.25
C LEU A 470 -15.20 -19.33 -7.17
N GLY A 471 -14.62 -19.25 -8.35
CA GLY A 471 -15.06 -18.39 -9.44
C GLY A 471 -14.74 -18.99 -10.80
N ARG A 472 -15.38 -18.46 -11.84
CA ARG A 472 -15.05 -18.76 -13.23
C ARG A 472 -14.81 -17.48 -14.01
N SER A 473 -13.88 -17.54 -14.99
CA SER A 473 -13.54 -16.36 -15.81
C SER A 473 -13.08 -15.22 -14.88
N ILE A 474 -13.60 -14.00 -15.06
CA ILE A 474 -13.26 -12.83 -14.25
C ILE A 474 -13.62 -13.01 -12.76
N ASP A 475 -14.68 -13.77 -12.45
CA ASP A 475 -15.09 -14.05 -11.07
C ASP A 475 -14.03 -14.84 -10.27
N TYR A 476 -13.15 -15.58 -10.96
CA TYR A 476 -12.03 -16.25 -10.29
C TYR A 476 -11.05 -15.23 -9.68
N ALA A 477 -10.71 -14.17 -10.41
CA ALA A 477 -9.84 -13.12 -9.90
C ALA A 477 -10.46 -12.39 -8.69
N ILE A 478 -11.79 -12.21 -8.70
CA ILE A 478 -12.53 -11.61 -7.57
C ILE A 478 -12.57 -12.56 -6.37
N ALA A 479 -12.75 -13.86 -6.61
CA ALA A 479 -12.71 -14.87 -5.56
C ALA A 479 -11.31 -14.94 -4.90
N MET A 480 -10.22 -14.73 -5.66
CA MET A 480 -8.86 -14.61 -5.11
C MET A 480 -8.76 -13.43 -4.15
N GLU A 481 -9.33 -12.29 -4.49
CA GLU A 481 -9.32 -11.11 -3.62
C GLU A 481 -10.15 -11.33 -2.35
N GLY A 482 -11.33 -11.94 -2.47
CA GLY A 482 -12.16 -12.30 -1.31
C GLY A 482 -11.43 -13.23 -0.34
N ALA A 483 -10.77 -14.27 -0.86
CA ALA A 483 -9.96 -15.20 -0.07
C ALA A 483 -8.77 -14.48 0.60
N LEU A 484 -8.10 -13.56 -0.10
CA LEU A 484 -7.01 -12.77 0.46
C LEU A 484 -7.52 -11.90 1.62
N LYS A 485 -8.61 -11.17 1.44
CA LYS A 485 -9.17 -10.31 2.51
C LYS A 485 -9.53 -11.13 3.76
N LEU A 486 -10.18 -12.28 3.57
CA LEU A 486 -10.54 -13.12 4.70
C LEU A 486 -9.32 -13.62 5.48
N LYS A 487 -8.31 -14.17 4.78
CA LYS A 487 -7.10 -14.68 5.46
C LYS A 487 -6.30 -13.60 6.16
N GLU A 488 -6.20 -12.39 5.58
CA GLU A 488 -5.43 -11.28 6.15
C GLU A 488 -5.96 -10.84 7.52
N VAL A 489 -7.27 -10.70 7.66
CA VAL A 489 -7.87 -10.12 8.86
C VAL A 489 -8.43 -11.14 9.84
N SER A 490 -8.92 -12.29 9.37
CA SER A 490 -9.54 -13.32 10.22
C SER A 490 -8.59 -14.43 10.65
N TYR A 491 -7.45 -14.58 9.94
CA TYR A 491 -6.48 -15.67 10.10
C TYR A 491 -7.06 -17.07 9.81
N ILE A 492 -8.18 -17.14 9.11
CA ILE A 492 -8.72 -18.38 8.55
C ILE A 492 -7.90 -18.67 7.29
N HIS A 493 -7.48 -19.92 7.11
CA HIS A 493 -6.86 -20.33 5.85
C HIS A 493 -7.93 -20.28 4.74
N ALA A 494 -7.76 -19.36 3.80
CA ALA A 494 -8.69 -19.18 2.70
C ALA A 494 -7.95 -19.22 1.36
N GLU A 495 -8.41 -20.08 0.46
CA GLU A 495 -7.84 -20.21 -0.88
C GLU A 495 -8.92 -20.08 -1.95
N SER A 496 -8.50 -19.59 -3.12
CA SER A 496 -9.38 -19.47 -4.28
C SER A 496 -8.95 -20.40 -5.40
N TYR A 497 -9.95 -20.99 -6.06
CA TYR A 497 -9.75 -21.87 -7.21
C TYR A 497 -10.65 -21.48 -8.37
N ALA A 498 -10.11 -21.60 -9.58
CA ALA A 498 -10.96 -21.67 -10.75
C ALA A 498 -11.87 -22.91 -10.59
N ALA A 499 -13.20 -22.70 -10.55
CA ALA A 499 -14.13 -23.73 -10.10
C ALA A 499 -14.04 -25.05 -10.89
N GLY A 500 -13.63 -25.00 -12.17
CA GLY A 500 -13.39 -26.19 -12.97
C GLY A 500 -12.16 -26.98 -12.56
N GLU A 501 -11.17 -26.34 -11.95
CA GLU A 501 -9.88 -26.92 -11.54
C GLU A 501 -9.98 -27.77 -10.26
N LEU A 502 -11.05 -27.60 -9.47
CA LEU A 502 -11.26 -28.38 -8.25
C LEU A 502 -11.10 -29.88 -8.44
N LYS A 503 -11.55 -30.41 -9.59
CA LYS A 503 -11.52 -31.85 -9.92
C LYS A 503 -10.10 -32.42 -10.04
N HIS A 504 -9.12 -31.55 -10.23
CA HIS A 504 -7.74 -31.93 -10.48
C HIS A 504 -6.88 -32.02 -9.21
N GLY A 505 -7.52 -32.11 -8.03
CA GLY A 505 -6.83 -32.33 -6.75
C GLY A 505 -7.61 -31.77 -5.55
N THR A 506 -7.91 -30.49 -5.54
CA THR A 506 -8.45 -29.77 -4.40
C THR A 506 -9.79 -30.30 -3.88
N LEU A 507 -10.58 -30.93 -4.75
CA LEU A 507 -11.86 -31.55 -4.36
C LEU A 507 -11.70 -32.61 -3.26
N ALA A 508 -10.50 -33.16 -3.07
CA ALA A 508 -10.18 -34.08 -1.98
C ALA A 508 -10.25 -33.43 -0.58
N LEU A 509 -10.14 -32.11 -0.49
CA LEU A 509 -10.19 -31.34 0.75
C LEU A 509 -11.61 -30.91 1.13
N ILE A 510 -12.59 -31.12 0.26
CA ILE A 510 -13.97 -30.73 0.51
C ILE A 510 -14.65 -31.73 1.43
N SER A 511 -15.14 -31.22 2.56
CA SER A 511 -15.87 -31.95 3.59
C SER A 511 -17.05 -31.11 4.11
N PRO A 512 -17.94 -31.66 4.94
CA PRO A 512 -19.00 -30.87 5.60
C PRO A 512 -18.48 -29.73 6.47
N GLU A 513 -17.22 -29.79 6.92
CA GLU A 513 -16.58 -28.79 7.78
C GLU A 513 -15.88 -27.68 6.95
N THR A 514 -15.88 -27.80 5.62
CA THR A 514 -15.21 -26.88 4.72
C THR A 514 -16.24 -25.98 4.01
N PRO A 515 -16.54 -24.75 4.53
CA PRO A 515 -17.40 -23.81 3.83
C PRO A 515 -16.81 -23.39 2.49
N VAL A 516 -17.67 -23.16 1.53
CA VAL A 516 -17.30 -22.70 0.19
C VAL A 516 -18.02 -21.40 -0.15
N ILE A 517 -17.29 -20.41 -0.66
CA ILE A 517 -17.86 -19.15 -1.16
C ILE A 517 -17.75 -19.17 -2.68
N ALA A 518 -18.87 -19.04 -3.36
CA ALA A 518 -18.97 -19.17 -4.81
C ALA A 518 -19.44 -17.88 -5.46
N VAL A 519 -18.59 -17.26 -6.30
CA VAL A 519 -18.93 -16.04 -7.05
C VAL A 519 -19.46 -16.43 -8.42
N ALA A 520 -20.68 -16.00 -8.76
CA ALA A 520 -21.40 -16.39 -9.97
C ALA A 520 -22.11 -15.18 -10.60
N THR A 521 -21.31 -14.24 -11.15
CA THR A 521 -21.81 -13.00 -11.77
C THR A 521 -21.65 -12.96 -13.29
N GLN A 522 -21.11 -14.03 -13.88
CA GLN A 522 -20.89 -14.10 -15.33
C GLN A 522 -21.89 -15.06 -15.96
N ASP A 523 -22.88 -14.49 -16.68
CA ASP A 523 -24.00 -15.24 -17.26
C ASP A 523 -23.57 -16.33 -18.25
N ASP A 524 -22.51 -16.10 -19.02
CA ASP A 524 -21.98 -17.01 -20.04
C ASP A 524 -21.36 -18.30 -19.46
N VAL A 525 -20.99 -18.29 -18.18
CA VAL A 525 -20.41 -19.44 -17.48
C VAL A 525 -21.23 -19.89 -16.26
N SER A 526 -22.38 -19.28 -15.99
CA SER A 526 -23.22 -19.55 -14.81
C SER A 526 -23.64 -21.01 -14.69
N ALA A 527 -24.10 -21.64 -15.77
CA ALA A 527 -24.48 -23.06 -15.77
C ALA A 527 -23.30 -23.98 -15.38
N LYS A 528 -22.07 -23.64 -15.78
CA LYS A 528 -20.88 -24.38 -15.38
C LYS A 528 -20.53 -24.12 -13.91
N MET A 529 -20.74 -22.90 -13.44
CA MET A 529 -20.53 -22.55 -12.04
C MET A 529 -21.50 -23.33 -11.12
N TYR A 530 -22.78 -23.38 -11.47
CA TYR A 530 -23.78 -24.17 -10.71
C TYR A 530 -23.42 -25.66 -10.66
N SER A 531 -22.93 -26.24 -11.75
CA SER A 531 -22.44 -27.61 -11.76
C SER A 531 -21.29 -27.82 -10.76
N ASN A 532 -20.35 -26.88 -10.70
CA ASN A 532 -19.25 -26.96 -9.72
C ASN A 532 -19.71 -26.77 -8.27
N ILE A 533 -20.71 -25.91 -8.03
CA ILE A 533 -21.33 -25.78 -6.73
C ILE A 533 -21.96 -27.12 -6.30
N GLN A 534 -22.68 -27.79 -7.18
CA GLN A 534 -23.25 -29.12 -6.90
C GLN A 534 -22.18 -30.17 -6.54
N GLU A 535 -21.01 -30.12 -7.17
CA GLU A 535 -19.92 -31.06 -6.90
C GLU A 535 -19.39 -30.93 -5.46
N VAL A 536 -19.25 -29.71 -4.95
CA VAL A 536 -18.82 -29.50 -3.55
C VAL A 536 -19.95 -29.80 -2.57
N ARG A 537 -21.20 -29.46 -2.90
CA ARG A 537 -22.35 -29.79 -2.08
C ARG A 537 -22.61 -31.30 -1.97
N ALA A 538 -22.35 -32.05 -3.02
CA ALA A 538 -22.44 -33.51 -3.00
C ALA A 538 -21.47 -34.15 -1.99
N ARG A 539 -20.47 -33.40 -1.51
CA ARG A 539 -19.51 -33.80 -0.47
C ARG A 539 -19.83 -33.21 0.90
N GLY A 540 -21.01 -32.57 1.02
CA GLY A 540 -21.51 -32.03 2.26
C GLY A 540 -21.10 -30.59 2.56
N ALA A 541 -20.34 -29.91 1.68
CA ALA A 541 -19.96 -28.52 1.92
C ALA A 541 -21.16 -27.58 1.99
N GLU A 542 -21.15 -26.66 2.95
CA GLU A 542 -22.04 -25.51 2.94
C GLU A 542 -21.52 -24.47 1.95
N VAL A 543 -22.39 -23.95 1.09
CA VAL A 543 -22.01 -23.02 0.02
C VAL A 543 -22.75 -21.70 0.17
N LEU A 544 -21.97 -20.62 0.37
CA LEU A 544 -22.41 -19.24 0.22
C LEU A 544 -22.25 -18.82 -1.25
N GLY A 545 -23.36 -18.51 -1.93
CA GLY A 545 -23.32 -17.99 -3.29
C GLY A 545 -23.40 -16.46 -3.31
N ILE A 546 -22.61 -15.83 -4.16
CA ILE A 546 -22.71 -14.40 -4.49
C ILE A 546 -23.16 -14.30 -5.93
N GLY A 547 -24.34 -13.74 -6.16
CA GLY A 547 -24.95 -13.64 -7.48
C GLY A 547 -25.94 -12.49 -7.60
N PHE A 548 -26.51 -12.29 -8.78
CA PHE A 548 -27.43 -11.19 -9.01
C PHE A 548 -28.80 -11.39 -8.36
N VAL A 549 -29.46 -10.29 -8.01
CA VAL A 549 -30.78 -10.28 -7.36
C VAL A 549 -31.86 -10.97 -8.18
N ASP A 550 -31.77 -10.94 -9.50
CA ASP A 550 -32.70 -11.57 -10.45
C ASP A 550 -32.30 -13.00 -10.84
N ASP A 551 -31.14 -13.49 -10.41
CA ASP A 551 -30.73 -14.88 -10.59
C ASP A 551 -31.43 -15.79 -9.58
N ARG A 552 -32.52 -16.40 -10.03
CA ARG A 552 -33.30 -17.35 -9.21
C ARG A 552 -32.68 -18.75 -9.15
N GLU A 553 -31.76 -19.05 -10.07
CA GLU A 553 -31.17 -20.38 -10.16
C GLU A 553 -30.11 -20.60 -9.08
N ILE A 554 -29.25 -19.62 -8.82
CA ILE A 554 -28.15 -19.77 -7.84
C ILE A 554 -28.64 -20.27 -6.46
N ALA A 555 -29.79 -19.78 -5.98
CA ALA A 555 -30.36 -20.18 -4.69
C ALA A 555 -30.78 -21.66 -4.62
N LYS A 556 -30.95 -22.34 -5.77
CA LYS A 556 -31.24 -23.79 -5.78
C LYS A 556 -29.99 -24.62 -5.49
N TYR A 557 -28.81 -24.05 -5.73
CA TYR A 557 -27.52 -24.72 -5.65
C TYR A 557 -26.74 -24.35 -4.39
N THR A 558 -27.06 -23.24 -3.74
CA THR A 558 -26.34 -22.71 -2.56
C THR A 558 -27.10 -23.00 -1.25
N THR A 559 -26.40 -22.99 -0.13
CA THR A 559 -26.99 -23.08 1.20
C THR A 559 -27.46 -21.70 1.67
N GLU A 560 -26.73 -20.68 1.30
CA GLU A 560 -27.00 -19.27 1.57
C GLU A 560 -26.69 -18.45 0.30
N THR A 561 -27.38 -17.33 0.07
CA THR A 561 -27.15 -16.51 -1.12
C THR A 561 -27.11 -15.04 -0.77
N VAL A 562 -26.00 -14.40 -1.06
CA VAL A 562 -25.86 -12.93 -1.05
C VAL A 562 -26.20 -12.40 -2.42
N ARG A 563 -27.12 -11.45 -2.49
CA ARG A 563 -27.63 -10.89 -3.73
C ARG A 563 -27.10 -9.49 -3.97
N ILE A 564 -26.52 -9.28 -5.16
CA ILE A 564 -26.07 -7.96 -5.60
C ILE A 564 -26.96 -7.44 -6.73
N PRO A 565 -27.10 -6.12 -6.90
CA PRO A 565 -27.81 -5.53 -8.02
C PRO A 565 -27.31 -6.06 -9.37
N ARG A 566 -28.21 -6.21 -10.35
CA ARG A 566 -27.85 -6.59 -11.72
C ARG A 566 -27.15 -5.43 -12.41
N VAL A 567 -25.92 -5.67 -12.84
CA VAL A 567 -25.10 -4.71 -13.58
C VAL A 567 -24.49 -5.36 -14.84
N ASP A 568 -23.80 -4.55 -15.63
CA ASP A 568 -23.03 -5.06 -16.76
C ASP A 568 -21.95 -6.05 -16.29
N PRO A 569 -21.71 -7.18 -16.99
CA PRO A 569 -20.72 -8.18 -16.58
C PRO A 569 -19.31 -7.65 -16.34
N PHE A 570 -18.91 -6.53 -16.98
CA PHE A 570 -17.62 -5.90 -16.74
C PHE A 570 -17.59 -5.05 -15.47
N ILE A 571 -18.76 -4.65 -14.94
CA ILE A 571 -18.90 -3.91 -13.69
C ILE A 571 -19.13 -4.85 -12.50
N ALA A 572 -19.73 -6.02 -12.75
CA ALA A 572 -20.03 -7.01 -11.73
C ALA A 572 -18.86 -7.34 -10.80
N PRO A 573 -17.60 -7.46 -11.27
CA PRO A 573 -16.44 -7.65 -10.40
C PRO A 573 -16.32 -6.59 -9.29
N ILE A 574 -16.64 -5.33 -9.61
CA ILE A 574 -16.52 -4.21 -8.67
C ILE A 574 -17.57 -4.31 -7.55
N LEU A 575 -18.78 -4.78 -7.87
CA LEU A 575 -19.83 -5.01 -6.86
C LEU A 575 -19.61 -6.29 -6.07
N ALA A 576 -19.18 -7.37 -6.71
CA ALA A 576 -19.08 -8.69 -6.10
C ALA A 576 -18.00 -8.77 -4.99
N VAL A 577 -16.99 -7.90 -5.01
CA VAL A 577 -15.95 -7.88 -3.97
C VAL A 577 -16.47 -7.30 -2.65
N ILE A 578 -17.47 -6.41 -2.68
CA ILE A 578 -17.92 -5.67 -1.49
C ILE A 578 -18.53 -6.58 -0.42
N PRO A 579 -19.44 -7.52 -0.74
CA PRO A 579 -19.92 -8.49 0.25
C PRO A 579 -18.78 -9.30 0.87
N MET A 580 -17.75 -9.67 0.09
CA MET A 580 -16.60 -10.42 0.61
C MET A 580 -15.73 -9.59 1.55
N GLN A 581 -15.60 -8.27 1.30
CA GLN A 581 -14.93 -7.35 2.22
C GLN A 581 -15.69 -7.24 3.55
N LEU A 582 -17.02 -7.08 3.51
CA LEU A 582 -17.88 -7.07 4.71
C LEU A 582 -17.80 -8.41 5.45
N LEU A 583 -17.82 -9.52 4.73
CA LEU A 583 -17.70 -10.86 5.31
C LEU A 583 -16.36 -11.03 6.05
N ALA A 584 -15.27 -10.62 5.43
CA ALA A 584 -13.94 -10.65 6.04
C ALA A 584 -13.89 -9.78 7.31
N TYR A 585 -14.44 -8.56 7.24
CA TYR A 585 -14.53 -7.65 8.37
C TYR A 585 -15.32 -8.25 9.54
N TYR A 586 -16.58 -8.68 9.30
CA TYR A 586 -17.44 -9.20 10.38
C TYR A 586 -16.92 -10.53 10.96
N THR A 587 -16.39 -11.42 10.12
CA THR A 587 -15.74 -12.65 10.61
C THR A 587 -14.57 -12.33 11.53
N SER A 588 -13.76 -11.35 11.17
CA SER A 588 -12.58 -10.94 11.93
C SER A 588 -12.95 -10.37 13.30
N ILE A 589 -13.87 -9.38 13.35
CA ILE A 589 -14.26 -8.76 14.64
C ILE A 589 -14.96 -9.76 15.57
N LYS A 590 -15.76 -10.68 15.04
CA LYS A 590 -16.40 -11.75 15.82
C LYS A 590 -15.38 -12.77 16.35
N ARG A 591 -14.23 -12.91 15.72
CA ARG A 591 -13.08 -13.68 16.23
C ARG A 591 -12.21 -12.89 17.21
N GLY A 592 -12.51 -11.61 17.46
CA GLY A 592 -11.77 -10.74 18.39
C GLY A 592 -10.45 -10.22 17.84
N ASN A 593 -10.27 -10.19 16.49
CA ASN A 593 -9.05 -9.71 15.86
C ASN A 593 -9.10 -8.20 15.61
N ASP A 594 -7.92 -7.59 15.52
CA ASP A 594 -7.75 -6.20 15.08
C ASP A 594 -7.75 -6.14 13.55
N VAL A 595 -8.83 -5.62 12.96
CA VAL A 595 -9.01 -5.55 11.51
C VAL A 595 -8.20 -4.45 10.84
N ASP A 596 -7.82 -3.40 11.58
CA ASP A 596 -7.04 -2.29 11.05
C ASP A 596 -5.56 -2.62 11.01
N LYS A 597 -5.08 -3.42 11.99
CA LYS A 597 -3.67 -3.80 12.16
C LYS A 597 -3.54 -5.31 12.39
N PRO A 598 -3.83 -6.13 11.37
CA PRO A 598 -3.71 -7.58 11.49
C PRO A 598 -2.25 -7.99 11.72
N ARG A 599 -2.05 -9.05 12.54
CA ARG A 599 -0.71 -9.52 12.89
C ARG A 599 0.13 -9.85 11.67
N ASN A 600 1.44 -9.57 11.74
CA ASN A 600 2.44 -9.90 10.72
C ASN A 600 2.19 -9.28 9.33
N LEU A 601 1.37 -8.25 9.23
CA LEU A 601 1.13 -7.53 7.99
C LEU A 601 1.41 -6.04 8.14
N ALA A 602 1.86 -5.42 7.08
CA ALA A 602 2.06 -3.98 6.97
C ALA A 602 1.31 -3.43 5.75
N LYS A 603 0.85 -2.18 5.82
CA LYS A 603 0.07 -1.53 4.74
C LYS A 603 0.80 -1.51 3.40
N SER A 604 2.10 -1.36 3.41
CA SER A 604 2.93 -1.34 2.20
C SER A 604 4.30 -1.93 2.51
N VAL A 605 4.81 -2.78 1.63
CA VAL A 605 6.11 -3.44 1.77
C VAL A 605 7.15 -2.65 0.98
N THR A 606 8.09 -2.02 1.69
CA THR A 606 9.16 -1.16 1.12
C THR A 606 10.56 -1.74 1.30
N VAL A 607 10.65 -2.97 1.75
CA VAL A 607 11.90 -3.74 1.87
C VAL A 607 11.69 -5.10 1.22
N GLU A 608 12.74 -5.64 0.61
CA GLU A 608 12.75 -7.00 0.07
C GLU A 608 13.01 -8.04 1.14
#